data_92f7dadbc6e7573bd720a77914ce1500
#
_entry.id   92f7dadbc6e7573bd720a77914ce1500
#
_cell.length_a   1.000
_cell.length_b   1.000
_cell.length_c   1.000
_cell.angle_alpha   90.00
_cell.angle_beta   90.00
_cell.angle_gamma   90.00
#
_symmetry.space_group_name_H-M   'P 1'
#
loop_
_entity.id
_entity.type
_entity.pdbx_description
1 polymer ?
#
loop_
_entity_poly.entity_id
_entity_poly.type
_entity_poly.pdbx_seq_one_letter_code
_entity_poly.pdbx_strand_id
1 'polypeptide(L)'
;LYRIVPDPETAEQVAALPVDALLDYAQVLTVLEVSPWAGSPQNDANPHGAVRRWAFGPGMAGQVVYLVLEAQREVHLLMVQWIG
;
A
#
# COMPACT_ATOMS: atom_id res chain seq x y z
N LEU A 1 -12.52 -10.71 3.41
CA LEU A 1 -11.27 -10.07 3.01
C LEU A 1 -11.54 -8.87 2.09
N TYR A 2 -10.62 -7.93 2.09
CA TYR A 2 -10.65 -6.81 1.16
C TYR A 2 -10.02 -7.23 -0.15
N ARG A 3 -10.58 -6.79 -1.26
CA ARG A 3 -10.01 -7.04 -2.58
C ARG A 3 -9.00 -5.95 -2.93
N ILE A 4 -7.80 -6.36 -3.30
CA ILE A 4 -6.75 -5.41 -3.72
C ILE A 4 -6.98 -5.05 -5.18
N VAL A 5 -7.09 -3.75 -5.47
CA VAL A 5 -7.33 -3.22 -6.81
C VAL A 5 -6.15 -2.34 -7.21
N PRO A 6 -5.21 -2.86 -8.01
CA PRO A 6 -4.11 -2.05 -8.55
C PRO A 6 -4.59 -1.25 -9.76
N ASP A 7 -3.83 -0.20 -10.11
CA ASP A 7 -4.00 0.47 -11.39
C ASP A 7 -2.74 0.25 -12.26
N PRO A 8 -2.79 0.61 -13.57
CA PRO A 8 -1.65 0.38 -14.46
C PRO A 8 -0.37 1.10 -14.01
N GLU A 9 -0.51 2.26 -13.37
CA GLU A 9 0.62 3.04 -12.91
C GLU A 9 1.33 2.35 -11.74
N THR A 10 0.57 1.78 -10.81
CA THR A 10 1.17 1.02 -9.70
C THR A 10 1.86 -0.24 -10.21
N ALA A 11 1.35 -0.89 -11.24
CA ALA A 11 2.00 -2.05 -11.83
C ALA A 11 3.41 -1.71 -12.34
N GLU A 12 3.58 -0.56 -12.99
CA GLU A 12 4.89 -0.10 -13.45
C GLU A 12 5.82 0.21 -12.28
N GLN A 13 5.30 0.84 -11.23
CA GLN A 13 6.07 1.17 -10.04
C GLN A 13 6.56 -0.09 -9.33
N VAL A 14 5.72 -1.10 -9.23
CA VAL A 14 6.08 -2.39 -8.63
C VAL A 14 7.16 -3.08 -9.44
N ALA A 15 7.08 -3.04 -10.77
CA ALA A 15 8.08 -3.65 -11.64
C ALA A 15 9.47 -3.02 -11.47
N ALA A 16 9.54 -1.80 -10.98
CA ALA A 16 10.80 -1.10 -10.73
C ALA A 16 11.41 -1.39 -9.36
N LEU A 17 10.72 -2.14 -8.49
CA LEU A 17 11.24 -2.44 -7.15
C LEU A 17 12.41 -3.44 -7.21
N PRO A 18 13.42 -3.29 -6.32
CA PRO A 18 14.43 -4.33 -6.13
C PRO A 18 13.78 -5.64 -5.67
N VAL A 19 14.45 -6.77 -5.94
CA VAL A 19 13.88 -8.09 -5.65
C VAL A 19 13.53 -8.26 -4.17
N ASP A 20 14.39 -7.84 -3.26
CA ASP A 20 14.13 -7.97 -1.83
C ASP A 20 12.97 -7.07 -1.36
N ALA A 21 12.83 -5.89 -1.95
CA ALA A 21 11.68 -5.03 -1.67
C ALA A 21 10.38 -5.61 -2.25
N LEU A 22 10.48 -6.29 -3.40
CA LEU A 22 9.31 -6.90 -4.04
C LEU A 22 8.70 -7.99 -3.16
N LEU A 23 9.53 -8.82 -2.51
CA LEU A 23 9.03 -9.85 -1.60
C LEU A 23 8.30 -9.22 -0.41
N ASP A 24 8.85 -8.17 0.16
CA ASP A 24 8.21 -7.46 1.27
C ASP A 24 6.91 -6.79 0.84
N TYR A 25 6.88 -6.24 -0.37
CA TYR A 25 5.67 -5.66 -0.93
C TYR A 25 4.54 -6.70 -1.05
N ALA A 26 4.86 -7.90 -1.52
CA ALA A 26 3.88 -8.97 -1.62
C ALA A 26 3.29 -9.33 -0.25
N GLN A 27 4.11 -9.33 0.80
CA GLN A 27 3.63 -9.58 2.16
C GLN A 27 2.71 -8.46 2.64
N VAL A 28 3.02 -7.20 2.31
CA VAL A 28 2.15 -6.07 2.66
C VAL A 28 0.76 -6.23 2.05
N LEU A 29 0.67 -6.66 0.79
CA LEU A 29 -0.63 -6.87 0.15
C LEU A 29 -1.47 -7.89 0.92
N THR A 30 -0.84 -8.96 1.43
CA THR A 30 -1.54 -9.94 2.25
C THR A 30 -2.08 -9.31 3.54
N VAL A 31 -1.31 -8.44 4.17
CA VAL A 31 -1.78 -7.71 5.36
C VAL A 31 -2.94 -6.79 5.02
N LEU A 32 -2.86 -6.07 3.90
CA LEU A 32 -3.92 -5.14 3.49
C LEU A 32 -5.23 -5.84 3.17
N GLU A 33 -5.19 -7.09 2.72
CA GLU A 33 -6.41 -7.87 2.50
C GLU A 33 -7.18 -8.12 3.81
N VAL A 34 -6.47 -8.15 4.93
CA VAL A 34 -7.06 -8.46 6.24
C VAL A 34 -7.27 -7.20 7.08
N SER A 35 -6.30 -6.30 7.09
CA SER A 35 -6.28 -5.16 8.02
C SER A 35 -5.82 -3.86 7.35
N PRO A 36 -6.53 -3.38 6.33
CA PRO A 36 -6.08 -2.17 5.63
C PRO A 36 -6.08 -0.92 6.49
N TRP A 37 -6.91 -0.87 7.53
CA TRP A 37 -6.96 0.28 8.42
C TRP A 37 -5.78 0.35 9.40
N ALA A 38 -4.95 -0.69 9.46
CA ALA A 38 -3.76 -0.70 10.32
C ALA A 38 -2.64 0.20 9.81
N GLY A 39 -2.67 0.61 8.54
CA GLY A 39 -1.70 1.55 8.00
C GLY A 39 -1.86 2.94 8.62
N SER A 40 -0.83 3.78 8.43
CA SER A 40 -0.86 5.15 8.91
C SER A 40 -1.72 6.03 8.01
N PRO A 41 -2.39 7.05 8.55
CA PRO A 41 -3.12 8.00 7.71
C PRO A 41 -2.15 8.79 6.82
N GLN A 42 -2.52 9.02 5.57
CA GLN A 42 -1.69 9.82 4.67
C GLN A 42 -1.71 11.30 5.08
N ASN A 43 -2.83 11.75 5.61
CA ASN A 43 -2.96 13.11 6.13
C ASN A 43 -3.08 13.04 7.66
N ASP A 44 -2.04 13.51 8.36
CA ASP A 44 -1.99 13.47 9.83
C ASP A 44 -3.10 14.31 10.48
N ALA A 45 -3.61 15.32 9.78
CA ALA A 45 -4.72 16.13 10.26
C ALA A 45 -6.07 15.40 10.15
N ASN A 46 -6.10 14.26 9.45
CA ASN A 46 -7.29 13.43 9.31
C ASN A 46 -6.93 11.97 9.62
N PRO A 47 -6.74 11.61 10.90
CA PRO A 47 -6.26 10.28 11.27
C PRO A 47 -7.22 9.14 10.93
N HIS A 48 -8.50 9.43 10.67
CA HIS A 48 -9.50 8.44 10.27
C HIS A 48 -9.77 8.44 8.77
N GLY A 49 -8.96 9.17 7.99
CA GLY A 49 -9.12 9.27 6.55
C GLY A 49 -8.91 7.94 5.84
N ALA A 50 -9.56 7.78 4.70
CA ALA A 50 -9.53 6.54 3.92
C ALA A 50 -8.23 6.36 3.13
N VAL A 51 -7.47 7.43 2.90
CA VAL A 51 -6.16 7.35 2.24
C VAL A 51 -5.10 7.06 3.30
N ARG A 52 -4.40 5.95 3.13
CA ARG A 52 -3.46 5.46 4.12
C ARG A 52 -2.14 5.07 3.45
N ARG A 53 -1.10 4.85 4.25
CA ARG A 53 0.22 4.44 3.74
C ARG A 53 0.80 3.33 4.60
N TRP A 54 1.68 2.55 3.98
CA TRP A 54 2.40 1.47 4.64
C TRP A 54 3.83 1.43 4.13
N ALA A 55 4.81 1.51 5.06
CA ALA A 55 6.21 1.40 4.70
C ALA A 55 6.63 -0.07 4.60
N PHE A 56 7.54 -0.39 3.69
CA PHE A 56 8.00 -1.76 3.49
C PHE A 56 9.43 -1.77 2.94
N GLY A 57 10.01 -2.95 2.93
CA GLY A 57 11.33 -3.20 2.34
C GLY A 57 12.49 -2.85 3.24
N PRO A 58 13.73 -3.13 2.79
CA PRO A 58 14.91 -2.84 3.57
C PRO A 58 15.00 -1.36 3.93
N GLY A 59 15.23 -1.08 5.22
CA GLY A 59 15.29 0.28 5.73
C GLY A 59 14.00 1.07 5.64
N MET A 60 12.88 0.39 5.38
CA MET A 60 11.57 1.04 5.16
C MET A 60 11.62 2.06 4.00
N ALA A 61 12.45 1.77 2.99
CA ALA A 61 12.65 2.66 1.86
C ALA A 61 11.50 2.61 0.84
N GLY A 62 10.63 1.61 0.93
CA GLY A 62 9.43 1.51 0.13
C GLY A 62 8.21 2.05 0.85
N GLN A 63 7.26 2.56 0.10
CA GLN A 63 5.99 3.03 0.64
C GLN A 63 4.88 2.76 -0.36
N VAL A 64 3.78 2.18 0.13
CA VAL A 64 2.55 2.06 -0.64
C VAL A 64 1.51 3.01 -0.06
N VAL A 65 0.88 3.79 -0.93
CA VAL A 65 -0.25 4.66 -0.59
C VAL A 65 -1.50 4.04 -1.19
N TYR A 66 -2.54 3.91 -0.41
CA TYR A 66 -3.74 3.20 -0.83
C TYR A 66 -4.99 3.87 -0.25
N LEU A 67 -6.12 3.60 -0.90
CA LEU A 67 -7.44 4.09 -0.51
C LEU A 67 -8.28 2.90 -0.05
N VAL A 68 -8.83 2.98 1.15
CA VAL A 68 -9.73 1.96 1.67
C VAL A 68 -11.16 2.35 1.35
N LEU A 69 -11.85 1.52 0.58
CA LEU A 69 -13.27 1.68 0.30
C LEU A 69 -14.02 0.62 1.12
N GLU A 70 -14.41 1.02 2.33
CA GLU A 70 -14.96 0.09 3.31
C GLU A 70 -16.27 -0.55 2.84
N ALA A 71 -17.17 0.23 2.27
CA ALA A 71 -18.46 -0.28 1.83
C ALA A 71 -18.32 -1.34 0.74
N GLN A 72 -17.33 -1.18 -0.14
CA GLN A 72 -17.04 -2.12 -1.22
C GLN A 72 -16.11 -3.25 -0.79
N ARG A 73 -15.48 -3.15 0.38
CA ARG A 73 -14.44 -4.06 0.85
C ARG A 73 -13.29 -4.14 -0.15
N GLU A 74 -12.82 -2.97 -0.58
CA GLU A 74 -11.74 -2.85 -1.55
C GLU A 74 -10.63 -1.97 -1.03
N VAL A 75 -9.41 -2.27 -1.45
CA VAL A 75 -8.22 -1.45 -1.23
C VAL A 75 -7.66 -1.09 -2.59
N HIS A 76 -7.71 0.18 -2.93
CA HIS A 76 -7.20 0.68 -4.22
C HIS A 76 -5.78 1.19 -4.02
N LEU A 77 -4.83 0.60 -4.74
CA LEU A 77 -3.44 1.01 -4.68
C LEU A 77 -3.26 2.28 -5.51
N LEU A 78 -2.83 3.36 -4.87
CA LEU A 78 -2.70 4.66 -5.52
C LEU A 78 -1.28 4.94 -5.99
N MET A 79 -0.28 4.52 -5.21
CA MET A 79 1.12 4.81 -5.53
C MET A 79 2.03 3.85 -4.78
N VAL A 80 3.09 3.42 -5.44
CA VAL A 80 4.17 2.65 -4.83
C VAL A 80 5.46 3.42 -5.09
N GLN A 81 6.18 3.77 -4.03
CA GLN A 81 7.43 4.52 -4.12
C GLN A 81 8.59 3.71 -3.54
N TRP A 82 9.75 3.90 -4.13
CA TRP A 82 11.01 3.36 -3.62
C TRP A 82 12.04 4.48 -3.56
N ILE A 83 12.61 4.72 -2.37
CA ILE A 83 13.54 5.83 -2.13
C ILE A 83 14.96 5.29 -1.89
N GLY A 84 15.10 3.99 -1.82
CA GLY A 84 16.38 3.34 -1.54
C GLY A 84 17.35 3.25 -2.71
#